data_492af910b2cf7c627e5035d639325882
#
_entry.id   492af910b2cf7c627e5035d639325882
#
_cell.length_a   1.000
_cell.length_b   1.000
_cell.length_c   1.000
_cell.angle_alpha   90.00
_cell.angle_beta   90.00
_cell.angle_gamma   90.00
#
_symmetry.space_group_name_H-M   'P 1'
#
loop_
_entity.id
_entity.type
_entity.pdbx_description
1 polymer ?
#
loop_
_entity_poly.entity_id
_entity_poly.type
_entity_poly.pdbx_seq_one_letter_code
_entity_poly.pdbx_strand_id
1 'polypeptide(L)'
;FIFLKASETLRIFIFNIFEKKQMSKIFNKQNTFLLLLASMVLLAKFVPFRPAYNQWFPLSDFIDWGIAGIFLLYGLKLNLKEVVKDVSNWKLHLLIQSATFLLFPFLVLIFYPAFRETAYYGIWLSVFFLASLPSTVSSSVVMVSIAKGNVTSAIFNASISGLIGIVMTPLLMSFFLNANTESADKTEIVEQLLLKVLLPIVIGIALNPFFKKWIIRYSNVISEFDRLIILLIVYESFSTAFIENIFATVPGFVFLVLTISVVALFFIVYYITKFVAMKMGFQLEEIITATFCGSKKSLVHGSLFLLVLGIPDDQKVLFLLPVMIYHSFQLFYVSWLANKIAQRNL
;
A
#
# COMPACT_ATOMS: atom_id res chain seq x y z
N PHE A 1 20.78 45.41 4.92
CA PHE A 1 19.50 44.93 4.33
C PHE A 1 19.73 44.04 3.10
N ILE A 2 20.66 44.40 2.20
CA ILE A 2 20.96 43.64 0.95
C ILE A 2 21.64 42.31 1.25
N PHE A 3 22.53 42.21 2.24
CA PHE A 3 23.22 40.98 2.62
C PHE A 3 22.29 39.92 3.28
N LEU A 4 21.29 40.35 4.04
CA LEU A 4 20.31 39.44 4.65
C LEU A 4 19.38 38.83 3.58
N LYS A 5 18.96 39.64 2.59
CA LYS A 5 18.10 39.15 1.49
C LYS A 5 18.84 38.19 0.54
N ALA A 6 20.13 38.41 0.29
CA ALA A 6 20.99 37.52 -0.48
C ALA A 6 21.21 36.18 0.24
N SER A 7 21.34 36.15 1.58
CA SER A 7 21.50 34.93 2.33
C SER A 7 20.22 34.08 2.37
N GLU A 8 19.04 34.71 2.41
CA GLU A 8 17.75 34.02 2.33
C GLU A 8 17.53 33.45 0.94
N THR A 9 17.81 34.19 -0.11
CA THR A 9 17.69 33.69 -1.49
C THR A 9 18.64 32.54 -1.77
N LEU A 10 19.85 32.60 -1.24
CA LEU A 10 20.85 31.52 -1.37
C LEU A 10 20.41 30.27 -0.58
N ARG A 11 19.85 30.44 0.63
CA ARG A 11 19.27 29.33 1.41
C ARG A 11 18.11 28.66 0.70
N ILE A 12 17.17 29.43 0.14
CA ILE A 12 16.04 28.94 -0.64
C ILE A 12 16.52 28.22 -1.89
N PHE A 13 17.54 28.75 -2.59
CA PHE A 13 18.11 28.14 -3.78
C PHE A 13 18.81 26.81 -3.46
N ILE A 14 19.61 26.74 -2.40
CA ILE A 14 20.27 25.52 -1.94
C ILE A 14 19.23 24.49 -1.47
N PHE A 15 18.21 24.92 -0.71
CA PHE A 15 17.12 24.06 -0.26
C PHE A 15 16.37 23.45 -1.45
N ASN A 16 16.02 24.25 -2.45
CA ASN A 16 15.35 23.79 -3.68
C ASN A 16 16.20 22.79 -4.51
N ILE A 17 17.53 23.02 -4.58
CA ILE A 17 18.44 22.08 -5.27
C ILE A 17 18.53 20.74 -4.51
N PHE A 18 18.63 20.80 -3.17
CA PHE A 18 18.65 19.59 -2.33
C PHE A 18 17.35 18.81 -2.44
N GLU A 19 16.21 19.50 -2.36
CA GLU A 19 14.88 18.90 -2.50
C GLU A 19 14.69 18.27 -3.89
N LYS A 20 15.08 18.96 -4.95
CA LYS A 20 14.99 18.47 -6.33
C LYS A 20 15.89 17.23 -6.58
N LYS A 21 17.08 17.20 -5.98
CA LYS A 21 18.02 16.07 -6.07
C LYS A 21 17.53 14.87 -5.24
N GLN A 22 16.91 15.11 -4.07
CA GLN A 22 16.33 14.08 -3.24
C GLN A 22 15.06 13.50 -3.86
N MET A 23 14.20 14.34 -4.45
CA MET A 23 13.00 13.91 -5.17
C MET A 23 13.32 13.10 -6.44
N SER A 24 14.32 13.50 -7.21
CA SER A 24 14.76 12.73 -8.37
C SER A 24 15.26 11.33 -7.98
N LYS A 25 15.96 11.21 -6.87
CA LYS A 25 16.40 9.91 -6.34
C LYS A 25 15.24 9.03 -5.86
N ILE A 26 14.21 9.62 -5.24
CA ILE A 26 13.03 8.88 -4.76
C ILE A 26 12.17 8.43 -5.95
N PHE A 27 11.96 9.29 -6.93
CA PHE A 27 11.26 8.95 -8.17
C PHE A 27 11.98 7.82 -8.93
N ASN A 28 13.31 7.88 -8.99
CA ASN A 28 14.13 6.83 -9.59
C ASN A 28 14.01 5.51 -8.82
N LYS A 29 13.99 5.56 -7.48
CA LYS A 29 13.78 4.36 -6.63
C LYS A 29 12.40 3.71 -6.80
N GLN A 30 11.34 4.51 -6.99
CA GLN A 30 9.99 3.99 -7.22
C GLN A 30 9.87 3.32 -8.59
N ASN A 31 10.39 3.95 -9.64
CA ASN A 31 10.43 3.38 -10.97
C ASN A 31 11.27 2.10 -11.01
N THR A 32 12.41 2.07 -10.32
CA THR A 32 13.25 0.89 -10.17
C THR A 32 12.48 -0.25 -9.48
N PHE A 33 11.70 0.04 -8.43
CA PHE A 33 10.90 -0.98 -7.76
C PHE A 33 9.81 -1.57 -8.68
N LEU A 34 9.14 -0.76 -9.48
CA LEU A 34 8.16 -1.24 -10.47
C LEU A 34 8.81 -2.12 -11.54
N LEU A 35 10.01 -1.74 -12.01
CA LEU A 35 10.77 -2.56 -12.95
C LEU A 35 11.18 -3.90 -12.32
N LEU A 36 11.61 -3.89 -11.05
CA LEU A 36 11.93 -5.10 -10.32
C LEU A 36 10.70 -6.00 -10.12
N LEU A 37 9.52 -5.44 -9.81
CA LEU A 37 8.27 -6.22 -9.75
C LEU A 37 7.97 -6.90 -11.09
N ALA A 38 8.06 -6.16 -12.20
CA ALA A 38 7.87 -6.72 -13.54
C ALA A 38 8.90 -7.81 -13.85
N SER A 39 10.16 -7.60 -13.45
CA SER A 39 11.24 -8.59 -13.60
C SER A 39 10.98 -9.86 -12.81
N MET A 40 10.42 -9.75 -11.58
CA MET A 40 10.05 -10.94 -10.78
C MET A 40 8.93 -11.75 -11.45
N VAL A 41 7.94 -11.08 -12.04
CA VAL A 41 6.88 -11.75 -12.82
C VAL A 41 7.47 -12.48 -14.04
N LEU A 42 8.38 -11.84 -14.78
CA LEU A 42 9.07 -12.47 -15.90
C LEU A 42 9.95 -13.63 -15.44
N LEU A 43 10.70 -13.46 -14.36
CA LEU A 43 11.54 -14.50 -13.77
C LEU A 43 10.68 -15.72 -13.37
N ALA A 44 9.53 -15.50 -12.73
CA ALA A 44 8.58 -16.53 -12.36
C ALA A 44 8.06 -17.32 -13.58
N LYS A 45 7.90 -16.65 -14.73
CA LYS A 45 7.47 -17.31 -15.98
C LYS A 45 8.53 -18.22 -16.56
N PHE A 46 9.80 -17.78 -16.59
CA PHE A 46 10.88 -18.53 -17.25
C PHE A 46 11.61 -19.48 -16.30
N VAL A 47 11.69 -19.13 -15.02
CA VAL A 47 12.38 -19.91 -13.97
C VAL A 47 11.45 -19.98 -12.76
N PRO A 48 10.32 -20.72 -12.84
CA PRO A 48 9.39 -20.79 -11.72
C PRO A 48 9.99 -21.54 -10.53
N PHE A 49 9.78 -21.02 -9.33
CA PHE A 49 10.15 -21.69 -8.10
C PHE A 49 9.28 -22.91 -7.87
N ARG A 50 9.93 -24.10 -7.78
CA ARG A 50 9.27 -25.38 -7.49
C ARG A 50 9.78 -25.93 -6.17
N PRO A 51 8.99 -25.93 -5.10
CA PRO A 51 9.43 -26.43 -3.78
C PRO A 51 9.98 -27.86 -3.84
N ALA A 52 9.39 -28.72 -4.65
CA ALA A 52 9.82 -30.12 -4.79
C ALA A 52 11.26 -30.29 -5.31
N TYR A 53 11.77 -29.33 -6.08
CA TYR A 53 13.14 -29.37 -6.62
C TYR A 53 14.12 -28.50 -5.83
N ASN A 54 13.62 -27.55 -5.02
CA ASN A 54 14.43 -26.57 -4.27
C ASN A 54 14.41 -26.84 -2.77
N GLN A 55 14.54 -28.09 -2.35
CA GLN A 55 14.55 -28.48 -0.94
C GLN A 55 15.68 -27.83 -0.11
N TRP A 56 16.72 -27.30 -0.78
CA TRP A 56 17.87 -26.65 -0.15
C TRP A 56 17.57 -25.21 0.30
N PHE A 57 16.54 -24.57 -0.23
CA PHE A 57 16.19 -23.19 0.13
C PHE A 57 14.67 -23.09 0.39
N PRO A 58 14.27 -23.10 1.65
CA PRO A 58 12.86 -22.98 2.05
C PRO A 58 12.37 -21.52 1.85
N LEU A 59 12.05 -21.16 0.58
CA LEU A 59 11.65 -19.81 0.22
C LEU A 59 10.41 -19.36 0.99
N SER A 60 9.42 -20.22 1.13
CA SER A 60 8.17 -19.91 1.84
C SER A 60 8.43 -19.59 3.32
N ASP A 61 9.29 -20.40 3.99
CA ASP A 61 9.66 -20.14 5.39
C ASP A 61 10.44 -18.82 5.53
N PHE A 62 11.34 -18.54 4.59
CA PHE A 62 12.08 -17.27 4.56
C PHE A 62 11.14 -16.06 4.39
N ILE A 63 10.13 -16.18 3.52
CA ILE A 63 9.10 -15.16 3.32
C ILE A 63 8.29 -14.98 4.61
N ASP A 64 7.86 -16.05 5.27
CA ASP A 64 7.07 -16.00 6.50
C ASP A 64 7.83 -15.28 7.64
N TRP A 65 9.11 -15.61 7.84
CA TRP A 65 9.97 -14.89 8.78
C TRP A 65 10.22 -13.42 8.36
N GLY A 66 10.34 -13.18 7.06
CA GLY A 66 10.46 -11.85 6.49
C GLY A 66 9.24 -10.98 6.81
N ILE A 67 8.04 -11.55 6.72
CA ILE A 67 6.78 -10.87 7.05
C ILE A 67 6.72 -10.48 8.52
N ALA A 68 7.02 -11.43 9.42
CA ALA A 68 7.09 -11.14 10.85
C ALA A 68 8.11 -10.02 11.15
N GLY A 69 9.27 -10.06 10.46
CA GLY A 69 10.29 -9.01 10.52
C GLY A 69 9.78 -7.65 10.05
N ILE A 70 9.03 -7.58 8.95
CA ILE A 70 8.43 -6.34 8.45
C ILE A 70 7.45 -5.76 9.46
N PHE A 71 6.56 -6.58 10.05
CA PHE A 71 5.60 -6.10 11.04
C PHE A 71 6.29 -5.63 12.34
N LEU A 72 7.34 -6.31 12.78
CA LEU A 72 8.18 -5.87 13.89
C LEU A 72 8.82 -4.50 13.59
N LEU A 73 9.44 -4.37 12.41
CA LEU A 73 10.05 -3.11 11.96
C LEU A 73 8.99 -2.00 11.79
N TYR A 74 7.79 -2.35 11.41
CA TYR A 74 6.67 -1.41 11.32
C TYR A 74 6.35 -0.83 12.70
N GLY A 75 6.23 -1.68 13.73
CA GLY A 75 6.06 -1.26 15.12
C GLY A 75 7.23 -0.40 15.63
N LEU A 76 8.46 -0.80 15.29
CA LEU A 76 9.68 -0.05 15.64
C LEU A 76 9.78 1.33 14.97
N LYS A 77 9.25 1.49 13.77
CA LYS A 77 9.21 2.79 13.04
C LYS A 77 8.15 3.73 13.58
N LEU A 78 7.19 3.24 14.36
CA LEU A 78 6.01 4.00 14.77
C LEU A 78 6.38 5.02 15.84
N ASN A 79 6.33 6.31 15.50
CA ASN A 79 6.57 7.39 16.44
C ASN A 79 5.26 7.94 16.99
N LEU A 80 4.77 7.35 18.07
CA LEU A 80 3.51 7.75 18.71
C LEU A 80 3.47 9.23 19.07
N LYS A 81 4.62 9.85 19.38
CA LYS A 81 4.70 11.29 19.70
C LYS A 81 4.46 12.18 18.47
N GLU A 82 4.87 11.75 17.29
CA GLU A 82 4.60 12.47 16.03
C GLU A 82 3.15 12.27 15.58
N VAL A 83 2.63 11.08 15.81
CA VAL A 83 1.22 10.75 15.56
C VAL A 83 0.29 11.67 16.38
N VAL A 84 0.62 11.96 17.62
CA VAL A 84 -0.21 12.80 18.49
C VAL A 84 -0.15 14.30 18.12
N LYS A 85 0.91 14.78 17.48
CA LYS A 85 1.10 16.23 17.22
C LYS A 85 0.10 16.83 16.22
N ASP A 86 -0.44 16.06 15.28
CA ASP A 86 -1.36 16.55 14.24
C ASP A 86 -2.83 16.19 14.50
N VAL A 87 -3.16 15.67 15.68
CA VAL A 87 -4.54 15.26 16.05
C VAL A 87 -5.54 16.43 15.93
N SER A 88 -5.07 17.67 16.02
CA SER A 88 -5.94 18.85 15.91
C SER A 88 -6.70 18.93 14.57
N ASN A 89 -6.13 18.40 13.49
CA ASN A 89 -6.78 18.37 12.17
C ASN A 89 -7.64 17.10 11.95
N TRP A 90 -8.39 16.73 13.00
CA TRP A 90 -9.18 15.49 13.03
C TRP A 90 -10.16 15.33 11.87
N LYS A 91 -10.74 16.44 11.36
CA LYS A 91 -11.66 16.40 10.21
C LYS A 91 -10.99 15.92 8.94
N LEU A 92 -9.74 16.35 8.69
CA LEU A 92 -8.93 15.89 7.57
C LEU A 92 -8.59 14.41 7.72
N HIS A 93 -8.19 14.00 8.92
CA HIS A 93 -7.86 12.59 9.20
C HIS A 93 -9.08 11.69 9.04
N LEU A 94 -10.23 12.10 9.56
CA LEU A 94 -11.48 11.35 9.42
C LEU A 94 -11.87 11.21 7.93
N LEU A 95 -11.77 12.26 7.14
CA LEU A 95 -12.05 12.21 5.71
C LEU A 95 -11.13 11.20 4.99
N ILE A 96 -9.83 11.23 5.26
CA ILE A 96 -8.85 10.35 4.61
C ILE A 96 -9.09 8.89 5.01
N GLN A 97 -9.29 8.60 6.31
CA GLN A 97 -9.51 7.22 6.77
C GLN A 97 -10.88 6.71 6.31
N SER A 98 -11.91 7.55 6.29
CA SER A 98 -13.22 7.18 5.73
C SER A 98 -13.15 6.91 4.23
N ALA A 99 -12.39 7.70 3.46
CA ALA A 99 -12.15 7.40 2.06
C ALA A 99 -11.47 6.04 1.89
N THR A 100 -10.47 5.74 2.72
CA THR A 100 -9.66 4.52 2.64
C THR A 100 -10.44 3.27 3.06
N PHE A 101 -11.18 3.29 4.17
CA PHE A 101 -11.76 2.10 4.79
C PHE A 101 -13.28 2.00 4.70
N LEU A 102 -13.98 3.07 4.29
CA LEU A 102 -15.44 3.03 4.09
C LEU A 102 -15.79 3.25 2.62
N LEU A 103 -15.32 4.33 1.99
CA LEU A 103 -15.73 4.67 0.62
C LEU A 103 -15.25 3.61 -0.39
N PHE A 104 -13.97 3.19 -0.34
CA PHE A 104 -13.46 2.15 -1.23
C PHE A 104 -14.24 0.83 -1.11
N PRO A 105 -14.33 0.22 0.10
CA PRO A 105 -15.09 -1.02 0.26
C PRO A 105 -16.56 -0.87 -0.13
N PHE A 106 -17.21 0.26 0.22
CA PHE A 106 -18.59 0.51 -0.11
C PHE A 106 -18.85 0.52 -1.62
N LEU A 107 -18.00 1.20 -2.41
CA LEU A 107 -18.11 1.25 -3.86
C LEU A 107 -18.01 -0.12 -4.51
N VAL A 108 -17.16 -1.00 -4.00
CA VAL A 108 -17.04 -2.37 -4.51
C VAL A 108 -18.16 -3.25 -4.00
N LEU A 109 -18.63 -3.04 -2.75
CA LEU A 109 -19.71 -3.81 -2.14
C LEU A 109 -21.05 -3.64 -2.88
N ILE A 110 -21.31 -2.48 -3.49
CA ILE A 110 -22.50 -2.25 -4.31
C ILE A 110 -22.68 -3.33 -5.40
N PHE A 111 -21.57 -3.86 -5.92
CA PHE A 111 -21.58 -4.88 -6.96
C PHE A 111 -21.68 -6.32 -6.43
N TYR A 112 -21.59 -6.54 -5.12
CA TYR A 112 -21.64 -7.86 -4.50
C TYR A 112 -22.84 -8.71 -4.97
N PRO A 113 -24.10 -8.20 -5.00
CA PRO A 113 -25.24 -8.99 -5.42
C PRO A 113 -25.15 -9.51 -6.86
N ALA A 114 -24.45 -8.77 -7.74
CA ALA A 114 -24.28 -9.16 -9.13
C ALA A 114 -23.22 -10.25 -9.33
N PHE A 115 -22.29 -10.42 -8.39
CA PHE A 115 -21.15 -11.34 -8.53
C PHE A 115 -21.22 -12.58 -7.63
N ARG A 116 -21.95 -12.53 -6.50
CA ARG A 116 -21.91 -13.54 -5.42
C ARG A 116 -22.22 -14.97 -5.90
N GLU A 117 -23.03 -15.14 -6.94
CA GLU A 117 -23.45 -16.44 -7.45
C GLU A 117 -22.89 -16.75 -8.85
N THR A 118 -21.82 -16.03 -9.24
CA THR A 118 -21.20 -16.18 -10.56
C THR A 118 -19.81 -16.78 -10.45
N ALA A 119 -19.29 -17.36 -11.55
CA ALA A 119 -17.90 -17.78 -11.66
C ALA A 119 -16.89 -16.66 -11.46
N TYR A 120 -17.33 -15.40 -11.50
CA TYR A 120 -16.49 -14.21 -11.32
C TYR A 120 -16.40 -13.70 -9.86
N TYR A 121 -16.98 -14.43 -8.90
CA TYR A 121 -16.94 -14.07 -7.48
C TYR A 121 -15.51 -13.86 -6.98
N GLY A 122 -14.58 -14.74 -7.34
CA GLY A 122 -13.17 -14.60 -6.95
C GLY A 122 -12.52 -13.31 -7.46
N ILE A 123 -12.90 -12.85 -8.67
CA ILE A 123 -12.43 -11.58 -9.23
C ILE A 123 -13.01 -10.40 -8.46
N TRP A 124 -14.32 -10.42 -8.17
CA TRP A 124 -14.93 -9.40 -7.33
C TRP A 124 -14.27 -9.35 -5.94
N LEU A 125 -14.03 -10.50 -5.32
CA LEU A 125 -13.40 -10.61 -4.00
C LEU A 125 -11.96 -10.06 -4.01
N SER A 126 -11.22 -10.27 -5.09
CA SER A 126 -9.87 -9.70 -5.26
C SER A 126 -9.87 -8.17 -5.36
N VAL A 127 -10.89 -7.58 -6.01
CA VAL A 127 -11.08 -6.12 -6.04
C VAL A 127 -11.56 -5.60 -4.68
N PHE A 128 -12.40 -6.36 -3.97
CA PHE A 128 -12.80 -6.02 -2.61
C PHE A 128 -11.62 -6.08 -1.63
N PHE A 129 -10.71 -7.05 -1.81
CA PHE A 129 -9.45 -7.09 -1.08
C PHE A 129 -8.63 -5.82 -1.31
N LEU A 130 -8.40 -5.42 -2.57
CA LEU A 130 -7.77 -4.14 -2.90
C LEU A 130 -8.46 -2.97 -2.18
N ALA A 131 -9.80 -2.92 -2.21
CA ALA A 131 -10.59 -1.86 -1.60
C ALA A 131 -10.44 -1.82 -0.07
N SER A 132 -10.22 -2.95 0.59
CA SER A 132 -10.04 -3.05 2.03
C SER A 132 -8.64 -2.70 2.53
N LEU A 133 -7.63 -2.57 1.64
CA LEU A 133 -6.25 -2.30 2.01
C LEU A 133 -6.06 -0.87 2.55
N PRO A 134 -5.05 -0.64 3.43
CA PRO A 134 -4.66 0.70 3.87
C PRO A 134 -3.98 1.51 2.76
N SER A 135 -3.83 2.80 3.01
CA SER A 135 -3.08 3.72 2.15
C SER A 135 -1.58 3.45 2.18
N THR A 136 -0.84 3.95 1.16
CA THR A 136 0.62 3.87 1.12
C THR A 136 1.27 4.85 2.10
N VAL A 137 2.41 4.50 2.69
CA VAL A 137 3.16 5.39 3.58
C VAL A 137 4.08 6.32 2.78
N SER A 138 5.19 5.79 2.27
CA SER A 138 6.27 6.61 1.69
C SER A 138 5.83 7.39 0.45
N SER A 139 5.12 6.75 -0.49
CA SER A 139 4.73 7.41 -1.73
C SER A 139 3.66 8.49 -1.55
N SER A 140 2.79 8.38 -0.52
CA SER A 140 1.82 9.42 -0.20
C SER A 140 2.50 10.69 0.28
N VAL A 141 3.40 10.56 1.26
CA VAL A 141 4.14 11.69 1.83
C VAL A 141 4.98 12.41 0.77
N VAL A 142 5.68 11.65 -0.09
CA VAL A 142 6.49 12.22 -1.17
C VAL A 142 5.64 13.00 -2.18
N MET A 143 4.52 12.43 -2.63
CA MET A 143 3.66 13.09 -3.62
C MET A 143 2.98 14.33 -3.05
N VAL A 144 2.56 14.29 -1.78
CA VAL A 144 2.04 15.46 -1.06
C VAL A 144 3.09 16.55 -0.94
N SER A 145 4.34 16.19 -0.62
CA SER A 145 5.46 17.15 -0.56
C SER A 145 5.74 17.81 -1.91
N ILE A 146 5.80 17.03 -3.00
CA ILE A 146 5.98 17.56 -4.36
C ILE A 146 4.87 18.55 -4.72
N ALA A 147 3.62 18.20 -4.41
CA ALA A 147 2.46 19.03 -4.71
C ALA A 147 2.26 20.19 -3.72
N LYS A 148 3.18 20.40 -2.78
CA LYS A 148 3.10 21.43 -1.71
C LYS A 148 1.84 21.30 -0.84
N GLY A 149 1.41 20.08 -0.55
CA GLY A 149 0.34 19.79 0.41
C GLY A 149 0.84 19.78 1.86
N ASN A 150 -0.07 19.50 2.81
CA ASN A 150 0.27 19.39 4.23
C ASN A 150 1.01 18.06 4.51
N VAL A 151 2.35 18.13 4.54
CA VAL A 151 3.24 16.97 4.73
C VAL A 151 3.08 16.35 6.12
N THR A 152 2.87 17.15 7.16
CA THR A 152 2.68 16.65 8.53
C THR A 152 1.44 15.77 8.60
N SER A 153 0.32 16.25 8.08
CA SER A 153 -0.92 15.47 8.01
C SER A 153 -0.78 14.26 7.11
N ALA A 154 0.03 14.31 6.04
CA ALA A 154 0.29 13.14 5.20
C ALA A 154 1.06 12.04 5.97
N ILE A 155 2.09 12.40 6.74
CA ILE A 155 2.86 11.47 7.59
C ILE A 155 1.94 10.83 8.63
N PHE A 156 1.12 11.64 9.31
CA PHE A 156 0.16 11.17 10.28
C PHE A 156 -0.80 10.15 9.67
N ASN A 157 -1.49 10.52 8.58
CA ASN A 157 -2.49 9.66 7.93
C ASN A 157 -1.89 8.37 7.38
N ALA A 158 -0.69 8.43 6.81
CA ALA A 158 0.01 7.27 6.32
C ALA A 158 0.31 6.26 7.44
N SER A 159 0.76 6.76 8.61
CA SER A 159 1.05 5.93 9.78
C SER A 159 -0.22 5.32 10.37
N ILE A 160 -1.26 6.14 10.60
CA ILE A 160 -2.55 5.71 11.16
C ILE A 160 -3.26 4.73 10.21
N SER A 161 -3.23 4.99 8.91
CA SER A 161 -3.86 4.10 7.92
C SER A 161 -3.28 2.69 7.97
N GLY A 162 -1.96 2.56 8.11
CA GLY A 162 -1.32 1.26 8.30
C GLY A 162 -1.83 0.53 9.56
N LEU A 163 -1.90 1.24 10.70
CA LEU A 163 -2.40 0.67 11.95
C LEU A 163 -3.87 0.26 11.89
N ILE A 164 -4.73 1.13 11.36
CA ILE A 164 -6.15 0.81 11.15
C ILE A 164 -6.28 -0.38 10.21
N GLY A 165 -5.47 -0.44 9.13
CA GLY A 165 -5.49 -1.50 8.14
C GLY A 165 -5.20 -2.88 8.70
N ILE A 166 -4.38 -2.98 9.76
CA ILE A 166 -4.07 -4.25 10.43
C ILE A 166 -5.33 -4.91 10.98
N VAL A 167 -6.28 -4.11 11.44
CA VAL A 167 -7.56 -4.59 11.99
C VAL A 167 -8.64 -4.59 10.90
N MET A 168 -8.77 -3.49 10.16
CA MET A 168 -9.87 -3.29 9.23
C MET A 168 -9.79 -4.20 7.99
N THR A 169 -8.61 -4.44 7.45
CA THR A 169 -8.48 -5.29 6.26
C THR A 169 -8.92 -6.73 6.55
N PRO A 170 -8.41 -7.42 7.59
CA PRO A 170 -8.88 -8.76 7.93
C PRO A 170 -10.35 -8.79 8.33
N LEU A 171 -10.80 -7.79 9.08
CA LEU A 171 -12.21 -7.70 9.49
C LEU A 171 -13.14 -7.64 8.27
N LEU A 172 -12.85 -6.75 7.30
CA LEU A 172 -13.65 -6.62 6.09
C LEU A 172 -13.60 -7.90 5.24
N MET A 173 -12.42 -8.52 5.13
CA MET A 173 -12.25 -9.75 4.35
C MET A 173 -12.93 -10.95 5.01
N SER A 174 -12.98 -11.03 6.32
CA SER A 174 -13.61 -12.14 7.04
C SER A 174 -15.09 -12.33 6.73
N PHE A 175 -15.80 -11.28 6.30
CA PHE A 175 -17.20 -11.38 5.90
C PHE A 175 -17.40 -12.16 4.59
N PHE A 176 -16.38 -12.26 3.74
CA PHE A 176 -16.51 -12.79 2.39
C PHE A 176 -15.60 -13.99 2.11
N LEU A 177 -14.46 -14.13 2.80
CA LEU A 177 -13.57 -15.28 2.64
C LEU A 177 -14.24 -16.59 3.10
N ASN A 178 -15.07 -16.55 4.14
CA ASN A 178 -15.68 -17.74 4.74
C ASN A 178 -16.98 -18.19 4.06
N ALA A 179 -17.46 -17.48 3.04
CA ALA A 179 -18.71 -17.85 2.36
C ALA A 179 -18.56 -19.14 1.53
N ASN A 180 -17.34 -19.55 1.20
CA ASN A 180 -17.06 -20.70 0.31
C ASN A 180 -16.14 -21.77 0.92
N THR A 181 -15.68 -21.62 2.17
CA THR A 181 -14.84 -22.63 2.84
C THR A 181 -15.56 -23.18 4.06
N GLU A 182 -16.19 -24.34 3.93
CA GLU A 182 -16.83 -25.07 5.03
C GLU A 182 -15.85 -25.54 6.13
N SER A 183 -14.55 -25.30 5.98
CA SER A 183 -13.50 -25.89 6.81
C SER A 183 -12.45 -24.94 7.39
N ALA A 184 -12.44 -23.64 7.09
CA ALA A 184 -11.50 -22.73 7.77
C ALA A 184 -12.10 -22.26 9.10
N ASP A 185 -11.57 -22.78 10.18
CA ASP A 185 -11.93 -22.33 11.51
C ASP A 185 -11.60 -20.84 11.64
N LYS A 186 -12.64 -20.01 11.83
CA LYS A 186 -12.46 -18.55 11.99
C LYS A 186 -11.48 -18.21 13.10
N THR A 187 -11.35 -19.10 14.07
CA THR A 187 -10.42 -19.01 15.18
C THR A 187 -8.97 -19.08 14.70
N GLU A 188 -8.68 -19.96 13.74
CA GLU A 188 -7.33 -20.12 13.19
C GLU A 188 -6.86 -18.88 12.41
N ILE A 189 -7.72 -18.28 11.58
CA ILE A 189 -7.41 -17.04 10.87
C ILE A 189 -7.14 -15.89 11.87
N VAL A 190 -7.97 -15.75 12.89
CA VAL A 190 -7.81 -14.73 13.93
C VAL A 190 -6.51 -14.98 14.71
N GLU A 191 -6.20 -16.22 15.06
CA GLU A 191 -4.97 -16.59 15.76
C GLU A 191 -3.73 -16.27 14.93
N GLN A 192 -3.71 -16.61 13.64
CA GLN A 192 -2.60 -16.27 12.75
C GLN A 192 -2.42 -14.77 12.60
N LEU A 193 -3.50 -14.00 12.51
CA LEU A 193 -3.46 -12.53 12.50
C LEU A 193 -2.88 -11.97 13.80
N LEU A 194 -3.28 -12.49 14.94
CA LEU A 194 -2.77 -12.06 16.24
C LEU A 194 -1.28 -12.38 16.39
N LEU A 195 -0.85 -13.58 16.02
CA LEU A 195 0.53 -14.03 16.20
C LEU A 195 1.48 -13.51 15.12
N LYS A 196 1.08 -13.53 13.85
CA LYS A 196 1.97 -13.16 12.73
C LYS A 196 2.00 -11.66 12.43
N VAL A 197 0.97 -10.90 12.84
CA VAL A 197 0.85 -9.47 12.55
C VAL A 197 0.86 -8.63 13.81
N LEU A 198 -0.12 -8.83 14.69
CA LEU A 198 -0.32 -7.93 15.84
C LEU A 198 0.81 -8.06 16.86
N LEU A 199 1.20 -9.29 17.22
CA LEU A 199 2.26 -9.55 18.19
C LEU A 199 3.60 -8.92 17.79
N PRO A 200 4.15 -9.11 16.56
CA PRO A 200 5.38 -8.44 16.14
C PRO A 200 5.28 -6.92 16.20
N ILE A 201 4.13 -6.33 15.84
CA ILE A 201 3.95 -4.87 15.90
C ILE A 201 3.96 -4.38 17.34
N VAL A 202 3.23 -5.04 18.25
CA VAL A 202 3.21 -4.66 19.67
C VAL A 202 4.60 -4.74 20.29
N ILE A 203 5.34 -5.81 19.99
CA ILE A 203 6.75 -5.96 20.40
C ILE A 203 7.59 -4.80 19.81
N GLY A 204 7.41 -4.48 18.53
CA GLY A 204 8.10 -3.39 17.87
C GLY A 204 7.84 -2.03 18.52
N ILE A 205 6.56 -1.73 18.85
CA ILE A 205 6.18 -0.50 19.56
C ILE A 205 6.84 -0.46 20.95
N ALA A 206 6.82 -1.54 21.69
CA ALA A 206 7.44 -1.63 23.02
C ALA A 206 8.96 -1.42 22.96
N LEU A 207 9.61 -1.91 21.90
CA LEU A 207 11.06 -1.77 21.68
C LEU A 207 11.45 -0.44 21.03
N ASN A 208 10.52 0.34 20.47
CA ASN A 208 10.80 1.60 19.80
C ASN A 208 11.70 2.57 20.61
N PRO A 209 11.49 2.80 21.93
CA PRO A 209 12.33 3.72 22.70
C PRO A 209 13.81 3.34 22.69
N PHE A 210 14.12 2.04 22.67
CA PHE A 210 15.49 1.52 22.70
C PHE A 210 16.16 1.54 21.33
N PHE A 211 15.39 1.30 20.25
CA PHE A 211 15.90 1.16 18.89
C PHE A 211 15.72 2.37 18.00
N LYS A 212 15.10 3.47 18.47
CA LYS A 212 14.80 4.66 17.68
C LYS A 212 16.00 5.20 16.90
N LYS A 213 17.17 5.33 17.54
CA LYS A 213 18.40 5.84 16.89
C LYS A 213 18.86 4.89 15.79
N TRP A 214 18.79 3.59 16.03
CA TRP A 214 19.17 2.55 15.08
C TRP A 214 18.23 2.56 13.87
N ILE A 215 16.91 2.62 14.07
CA ILE A 215 15.90 2.69 13.00
C ILE A 215 16.13 3.89 12.09
N ILE A 216 16.40 5.07 12.66
CA ILE A 216 16.69 6.29 11.87
C ILE A 216 17.97 6.10 11.06
N ARG A 217 19.03 5.57 11.67
CA ARG A 217 20.32 5.35 11.01
C ARG A 217 20.23 4.36 9.84
N TYR A 218 19.47 3.28 9.99
CA TYR A 218 19.37 2.19 9.00
C TYR A 218 18.05 2.21 8.21
N SER A 219 17.32 3.33 8.20
CA SER A 219 16.02 3.45 7.53
C SER A 219 16.03 3.05 6.05
N ASN A 220 17.12 3.32 5.34
CA ASN A 220 17.29 2.89 3.94
C ASN A 220 17.39 1.36 3.81
N VAL A 221 18.21 0.72 4.65
CA VAL A 221 18.39 -0.75 4.64
C VAL A 221 17.06 -1.44 4.97
N ILE A 222 16.34 -0.93 5.96
CA ILE A 222 15.03 -1.45 6.36
C ILE A 222 14.02 -1.32 5.21
N SER A 223 14.04 -0.22 4.47
CA SER A 223 13.16 -0.04 3.31
C SER A 223 13.51 -0.98 2.15
N GLU A 224 14.78 -1.31 1.95
CA GLU A 224 15.18 -2.28 0.93
C GLU A 224 14.84 -3.72 1.37
N PHE A 225 14.89 -4.03 2.68
CA PHE A 225 14.40 -5.30 3.21
C PHE A 225 12.89 -5.48 2.95
N ASP A 226 12.08 -4.46 3.27
CA ASP A 226 10.63 -4.49 2.98
C ASP A 226 10.39 -4.81 1.49
N ARG A 227 11.14 -4.15 0.58
CA ARG A 227 11.03 -4.37 -0.88
C ARG A 227 11.44 -5.77 -1.30
N LEU A 228 12.54 -6.29 -0.74
CA LEU A 228 13.04 -7.63 -1.05
C LEU A 228 11.97 -8.68 -0.74
N ILE A 229 11.38 -8.62 0.45
CA ILE A 229 10.33 -9.59 0.84
C ILE A 229 9.13 -9.50 -0.10
N ILE A 230 8.69 -8.29 -0.47
CA ILE A 230 7.58 -8.12 -1.44
C ILE A 230 7.93 -8.73 -2.80
N LEU A 231 9.15 -8.52 -3.29
CA LEU A 231 9.60 -9.10 -4.56
C LEU A 231 9.60 -10.63 -4.50
N LEU A 232 9.99 -11.22 -3.38
CA LEU A 232 9.96 -12.66 -3.18
C LEU A 232 8.53 -13.20 -3.11
N ILE A 233 7.61 -12.53 -2.42
CA ILE A 233 6.19 -12.88 -2.39
C ILE A 233 5.60 -12.88 -3.80
N VAL A 234 5.88 -11.83 -4.58
CA VAL A 234 5.42 -11.73 -5.97
C VAL A 234 6.01 -12.88 -6.82
N TYR A 235 7.31 -13.13 -6.70
CA TYR A 235 7.97 -14.21 -7.42
C TYR A 235 7.37 -15.58 -7.10
N GLU A 236 7.19 -15.91 -5.82
CA GLU A 236 6.60 -17.18 -5.37
C GLU A 236 5.16 -17.34 -5.88
N SER A 237 4.31 -16.33 -5.66
CA SER A 237 2.90 -16.37 -6.07
C SER A 237 2.74 -16.51 -7.58
N PHE A 238 3.53 -15.78 -8.37
CA PHE A 238 3.50 -15.91 -9.83
C PHE A 238 4.12 -17.22 -10.32
N SER A 239 5.13 -17.77 -9.63
CA SER A 239 5.68 -19.10 -9.94
C SER A 239 4.61 -20.17 -9.83
N THR A 240 3.86 -20.20 -8.73
CA THR A 240 2.73 -21.10 -8.53
C THR A 240 1.69 -20.93 -9.63
N ALA A 241 1.31 -19.69 -9.93
CA ALA A 241 0.31 -19.41 -10.97
C ALA A 241 0.73 -19.86 -12.38
N PHE A 242 2.01 -19.75 -12.74
CA PHE A 242 2.51 -20.25 -14.02
C PHE A 242 2.62 -21.76 -14.06
N ILE A 243 3.01 -22.41 -12.95
CA ILE A 243 3.06 -23.89 -12.84
C ILE A 243 1.65 -24.47 -12.97
N GLU A 244 0.67 -23.88 -12.29
CA GLU A 244 -0.72 -24.35 -12.26
C GLU A 244 -1.57 -23.85 -13.44
N ASN A 245 -0.96 -23.11 -14.39
CA ASN A 245 -1.62 -22.55 -15.57
C ASN A 245 -2.86 -21.67 -15.23
N ILE A 246 -2.88 -20.99 -14.09
CA ILE A 246 -4.03 -20.19 -13.63
C ILE A 246 -4.40 -19.13 -14.68
N PHE A 247 -3.42 -18.54 -15.36
CA PHE A 247 -3.67 -17.54 -16.42
C PHE A 247 -4.40 -18.10 -17.65
N ALA A 248 -4.32 -19.39 -17.90
CA ALA A 248 -5.03 -20.01 -19.02
C ALA A 248 -6.54 -20.15 -18.75
N THR A 249 -6.93 -20.16 -17.48
CA THR A 249 -8.35 -20.26 -17.07
C THR A 249 -9.04 -18.90 -17.04
N VAL A 250 -8.30 -17.77 -17.06
CA VAL A 250 -8.85 -16.42 -17.01
C VAL A 250 -8.87 -15.81 -18.42
N PRO A 251 -10.04 -15.57 -19.01
CA PRO A 251 -10.13 -14.95 -20.33
C PRO A 251 -9.46 -13.59 -20.40
N GLY A 252 -8.77 -13.28 -21.51
CA GLY A 252 -8.04 -12.00 -21.65
C GLY A 252 -8.90 -10.76 -21.47
N PHE A 253 -10.19 -10.80 -21.84
CA PHE A 253 -11.10 -9.68 -21.61
C PHE A 253 -11.32 -9.38 -20.11
N VAL A 254 -11.22 -10.38 -19.24
CA VAL A 254 -11.35 -10.22 -17.77
C VAL A 254 -10.22 -9.35 -17.23
N PHE A 255 -8.99 -9.51 -17.74
CA PHE A 255 -7.87 -8.63 -17.39
C PHE A 255 -8.12 -7.17 -17.81
N LEU A 256 -8.71 -6.98 -19.00
CA LEU A 256 -9.08 -5.64 -19.47
C LEU A 256 -10.15 -5.02 -18.57
N VAL A 257 -11.21 -5.75 -18.27
CA VAL A 257 -12.30 -5.29 -17.38
C VAL A 257 -11.78 -5.01 -15.99
N LEU A 258 -10.93 -5.89 -15.44
CA LEU A 258 -10.28 -5.68 -14.14
C LEU A 258 -9.46 -4.40 -14.13
N THR A 259 -8.62 -4.18 -15.15
CA THR A 259 -7.78 -2.98 -15.26
C THR A 259 -8.64 -1.71 -15.32
N ILE A 260 -9.67 -1.70 -16.18
CA ILE A 260 -10.59 -0.55 -16.29
C ILE A 260 -11.32 -0.32 -14.94
N SER A 261 -11.77 -1.37 -14.29
CA SER A 261 -12.50 -1.27 -13.01
C SER A 261 -11.64 -0.67 -11.90
N VAL A 262 -10.38 -1.12 -11.75
CA VAL A 262 -9.50 -0.59 -10.69
C VAL A 262 -9.05 0.83 -10.98
N VAL A 263 -8.84 1.20 -12.26
CA VAL A 263 -8.53 2.57 -12.65
C VAL A 263 -9.73 3.49 -12.44
N ALA A 264 -10.93 3.04 -12.82
CA ALA A 264 -12.17 3.79 -12.58
C ALA A 264 -12.39 3.99 -11.07
N LEU A 265 -12.19 2.95 -10.26
CA LEU A 265 -12.29 3.02 -8.80
C LEU A 265 -11.36 4.10 -8.22
N PHE A 266 -10.10 4.17 -8.72
CA PHE A 266 -9.17 5.23 -8.32
C PHE A 266 -9.76 6.61 -8.60
N PHE A 267 -10.23 6.89 -9.81
CA PHE A 267 -10.76 8.19 -10.17
C PHE A 267 -12.03 8.54 -9.39
N ILE A 268 -12.94 7.58 -9.22
CA ILE A 268 -14.17 7.79 -8.45
C ILE A 268 -13.81 8.23 -7.02
N VAL A 269 -12.95 7.48 -6.33
CA VAL A 269 -12.55 7.83 -4.95
C VAL A 269 -11.78 9.15 -4.92
N TYR A 270 -10.87 9.37 -5.86
CA TYR A 270 -10.09 10.61 -5.96
C TYR A 270 -11.02 11.83 -6.08
N TYR A 271 -11.99 11.80 -7.00
CA TYR A 271 -12.87 12.94 -7.22
C TYR A 271 -13.91 13.12 -6.12
N ILE A 272 -14.46 12.05 -5.55
CA ILE A 272 -15.35 12.13 -4.38
C ILE A 272 -14.60 12.73 -3.19
N THR A 273 -13.40 12.24 -2.86
CA THR A 273 -12.61 12.76 -1.77
C THR A 273 -12.27 14.24 -1.97
N LYS A 274 -11.89 14.63 -3.20
CA LYS A 274 -11.64 16.02 -3.57
C LYS A 274 -12.88 16.89 -3.39
N PHE A 275 -14.03 16.44 -3.88
CA PHE A 275 -15.29 17.17 -3.77
C PHE A 275 -15.70 17.38 -2.31
N VAL A 276 -15.62 16.31 -1.49
CA VAL A 276 -15.95 16.41 -0.06
C VAL A 276 -14.97 17.34 0.66
N ALA A 277 -13.67 17.26 0.38
CA ALA A 277 -12.68 18.15 0.96
C ALA A 277 -12.96 19.63 0.65
N MET A 278 -13.30 19.94 -0.62
CA MET A 278 -13.71 21.30 -1.02
C MET A 278 -14.98 21.76 -0.30
N LYS A 279 -15.99 20.89 -0.16
CA LYS A 279 -17.25 21.20 0.53
C LYS A 279 -17.06 21.39 2.03
N MET A 280 -16.08 20.74 2.64
CA MET A 280 -15.70 20.90 4.04
C MET A 280 -14.92 22.21 4.28
N GLY A 281 -14.57 22.97 3.24
CA GLY A 281 -13.85 24.26 3.33
C GLY A 281 -12.36 24.10 3.65
N PHE A 282 -11.75 22.96 3.33
CA PHE A 282 -10.33 22.75 3.53
C PHE A 282 -9.48 23.66 2.63
N GLN A 283 -8.31 24.06 3.14
CA GLN A 283 -7.31 24.81 2.36
C GLN A 283 -6.71 23.93 1.26
N LEU A 284 -6.09 24.55 0.25
CA LEU A 284 -5.55 23.83 -0.90
C LEU A 284 -4.56 22.71 -0.52
N GLU A 285 -3.70 22.98 0.45
CA GLU A 285 -2.72 22.02 0.99
C GLU A 285 -3.38 20.79 1.61
N GLU A 286 -4.51 21.00 2.29
CA GLU A 286 -5.28 19.93 2.91
C GLU A 286 -6.08 19.13 1.86
N ILE A 287 -6.62 19.80 0.84
CA ILE A 287 -7.30 19.15 -0.29
C ILE A 287 -6.32 18.23 -1.04
N ILE A 288 -5.10 18.71 -1.30
CA ILE A 288 -4.03 17.89 -1.90
C ILE A 288 -3.74 16.68 -1.03
N THR A 289 -3.58 16.89 0.27
CA THR A 289 -3.28 15.81 1.23
C THR A 289 -4.43 14.81 1.30
N ALA A 290 -5.67 15.27 1.41
CA ALA A 290 -6.86 14.41 1.44
C ALA A 290 -6.95 13.53 0.19
N THR A 291 -6.81 14.14 -0.98
CA THR A 291 -6.93 13.41 -2.25
C THR A 291 -5.79 12.42 -2.46
N PHE A 292 -4.55 12.81 -2.16
CA PHE A 292 -3.38 11.95 -2.41
C PHE A 292 -3.23 10.83 -1.36
N CYS A 293 -3.62 11.06 -0.11
CA CYS A 293 -3.60 10.01 0.91
C CYS A 293 -4.85 9.12 0.85
N GLY A 294 -6.03 9.70 0.63
CA GLY A 294 -7.30 8.98 0.64
C GLY A 294 -7.56 8.11 -0.60
N SER A 295 -6.89 8.39 -1.74
CA SER A 295 -7.08 7.61 -2.98
C SER A 295 -6.00 6.55 -3.22
N LYS A 296 -5.07 6.31 -2.29
CA LYS A 296 -4.00 5.34 -2.50
C LYS A 296 -4.24 4.04 -1.77
N LYS A 297 -3.70 2.95 -2.34
CA LYS A 297 -3.71 1.61 -1.77
C LYS A 297 -2.30 1.01 -1.75
N SER A 298 -1.98 0.30 -0.68
CA SER A 298 -0.64 -0.20 -0.40
C SER A 298 -0.41 -1.60 -0.96
N LEU A 299 0.50 -1.74 -1.92
CA LEU A 299 0.97 -3.05 -2.38
C LEU A 299 1.68 -3.81 -1.26
N VAL A 300 2.46 -3.13 -0.43
CA VAL A 300 3.17 -3.74 0.71
C VAL A 300 2.20 -4.48 1.63
N HIS A 301 1.17 -3.76 2.11
CA HIS A 301 0.16 -4.37 2.97
C HIS A 301 -0.65 -5.44 2.23
N GLY A 302 -0.95 -5.22 0.94
CA GLY A 302 -1.65 -6.22 0.12
C GLY A 302 -0.88 -7.53 0.03
N SER A 303 0.42 -7.49 -0.25
CA SER A 303 1.26 -8.68 -0.32
C SER A 303 1.36 -9.40 1.04
N LEU A 304 1.49 -8.64 2.13
CA LEU A 304 1.58 -9.22 3.48
C LEU A 304 0.25 -9.85 3.93
N PHE A 305 -0.87 -9.14 3.76
CA PHE A 305 -2.19 -9.66 4.16
C PHE A 305 -2.63 -10.87 3.36
N LEU A 306 -2.20 -10.98 2.11
CA LEU A 306 -2.48 -12.13 1.26
C LEU A 306 -2.05 -13.45 1.93
N LEU A 307 -0.89 -13.46 2.58
CA LEU A 307 -0.33 -14.63 3.24
C LEU A 307 -0.96 -14.89 4.61
N VAL A 308 -1.31 -13.81 5.32
CA VAL A 308 -1.86 -13.90 6.68
C VAL A 308 -3.36 -14.26 6.67
N LEU A 309 -4.10 -13.91 5.60
CA LEU A 309 -5.52 -14.21 5.46
C LEU A 309 -5.81 -15.67 5.06
N GLY A 310 -4.78 -16.51 4.92
CA GLY A 310 -4.95 -17.92 4.54
C GLY A 310 -5.53 -18.10 3.14
N ILE A 311 -5.25 -17.16 2.22
CA ILE A 311 -5.70 -17.28 0.83
C ILE A 311 -4.93 -18.43 0.17
N PRO A 312 -5.64 -19.39 -0.47
CA PRO A 312 -5.01 -20.52 -1.14
C PRO A 312 -3.98 -20.08 -2.18
N ASP A 313 -2.91 -20.87 -2.34
CA ASP A 313 -1.77 -20.52 -3.20
C ASP A 313 -2.17 -20.29 -4.66
N ASP A 314 -3.09 -21.08 -5.16
CA ASP A 314 -3.68 -20.96 -6.49
C ASP A 314 -4.47 -19.67 -6.71
N GLN A 315 -4.96 -19.03 -5.65
CA GLN A 315 -5.72 -17.78 -5.71
C GLN A 315 -4.87 -16.55 -5.41
N LYS A 316 -3.69 -16.69 -4.80
CA LYS A 316 -2.83 -15.55 -4.42
C LYS A 316 -2.59 -14.57 -5.55
N VAL A 317 -2.33 -15.06 -6.76
CA VAL A 317 -2.10 -14.18 -7.92
C VAL A 317 -3.34 -13.42 -8.32
N LEU A 318 -4.53 -14.04 -8.24
CA LEU A 318 -5.79 -13.37 -8.54
C LEU A 318 -6.00 -12.16 -7.62
N PHE A 319 -5.63 -12.28 -6.34
CA PHE A 319 -5.71 -11.17 -5.38
C PHE A 319 -4.59 -10.13 -5.56
N LEU A 320 -3.39 -10.54 -5.97
CA LEU A 320 -2.28 -9.60 -6.22
C LEU A 320 -2.50 -8.73 -7.46
N LEU A 321 -3.10 -9.27 -8.50
CA LEU A 321 -3.26 -8.58 -9.79
C LEU A 321 -3.91 -7.20 -9.66
N PRO A 322 -5.12 -7.04 -9.07
CA PRO A 322 -5.74 -5.72 -8.93
C PRO A 322 -4.89 -4.77 -8.08
N VAL A 323 -4.20 -5.29 -7.05
CA VAL A 323 -3.32 -4.48 -6.19
C VAL A 323 -2.10 -3.98 -6.96
N MET A 324 -1.47 -4.81 -7.78
CA MET A 324 -0.32 -4.45 -8.61
C MET A 324 -0.70 -3.45 -9.70
N ILE A 325 -1.81 -3.67 -10.40
CA ILE A 325 -2.32 -2.76 -11.44
C ILE A 325 -2.62 -1.40 -10.81
N TYR A 326 -3.38 -1.39 -9.72
CA TYR A 326 -3.75 -0.18 -9.00
C TYR A 326 -2.52 0.57 -8.50
N HIS A 327 -1.57 -0.14 -7.86
CA HIS A 327 -0.36 0.46 -7.31
C HIS A 327 0.52 1.08 -8.38
N SER A 328 0.71 0.42 -9.51
CA SER A 328 1.48 0.93 -10.63
C SER A 328 0.82 2.18 -11.24
N PHE A 329 -0.49 2.11 -11.48
CA PHE A 329 -1.27 3.22 -12.00
C PHE A 329 -1.24 4.45 -11.06
N GLN A 330 -1.52 4.27 -9.76
CA GLN A 330 -1.52 5.38 -8.80
C GLN A 330 -0.16 6.04 -8.66
N LEU A 331 0.94 5.28 -8.69
CA LEU A 331 2.28 5.86 -8.62
C LEU A 331 2.56 6.74 -9.84
N PHE A 332 2.24 6.24 -11.02
CA PHE A 332 2.45 6.98 -12.26
C PHE A 332 1.57 8.24 -12.32
N TYR A 333 0.27 8.07 -12.17
CA TYR A 333 -0.69 9.17 -12.31
C TYR A 333 -0.52 10.25 -11.23
N VAL A 334 -0.42 9.86 -9.95
CA VAL A 334 -0.29 10.83 -8.85
C VAL A 334 1.06 11.54 -8.90
N SER A 335 2.14 10.86 -9.34
CA SER A 335 3.43 11.51 -9.56
C SER A 335 3.37 12.58 -10.66
N TRP A 336 2.75 12.24 -11.80
CA TRP A 336 2.52 13.21 -12.86
C TRP A 336 1.69 14.41 -12.39
N LEU A 337 0.59 14.12 -11.67
CA LEU A 337 -0.31 15.16 -11.15
C LEU A 337 0.37 16.05 -10.10
N ALA A 338 1.18 15.47 -9.20
CA ALA A 338 1.93 16.22 -8.20
C ALA A 338 2.89 17.22 -8.83
N ASN A 339 3.64 16.79 -9.86
CA ASN A 339 4.52 17.67 -10.63
C ASN A 339 3.74 18.79 -11.36
N LYS A 340 2.57 18.48 -11.93
CA LYS A 340 1.71 19.46 -12.59
C LYS A 340 1.15 20.49 -11.61
N ILE A 341 0.78 20.08 -10.40
CA ILE A 341 0.30 21.00 -9.35
C ILE A 341 1.47 21.90 -8.88
N ALA A 342 2.66 21.33 -8.66
CA ALA A 342 3.84 22.09 -8.26
C ALA A 342 4.19 23.24 -9.21
N GLN A 343 4.00 23.03 -10.53
CA GLN A 343 4.29 24.03 -11.57
C GLN A 343 3.27 25.18 -11.64
N ARG A 344 2.03 24.97 -11.16
CA ARG A 344 0.98 26.01 -11.19
C ARG A 344 1.20 27.11 -10.15
N ASN A 345 2.09 26.89 -9.19
CA ASN A 345 2.40 27.83 -8.11
C ASN A 345 3.70 28.61 -8.35
N LEU A 346 4.25 28.55 -9.58
CA LEU A 346 5.34 29.39 -10.08
C LEU A 346 4.80 30.43 -11.06
#